data_9bd8135ed9f513e47e72fb06761b36cf
#
_entry.id   9bd8135ed9f513e47e72fb06761b36cf
#
_cell.length_a   1.000
_cell.length_b   1.000
_cell.length_c   1.000
_cell.angle_alpha   90.00
_cell.angle_beta   90.00
_cell.angle_gamma   90.00
#
_symmetry.space_group_name_H-M   'P 1'
#
loop_
_entity.id
_entity.type
_entity.pdbx_description
1 polymer ?
#
loop_
_entity_poly.entity_id
_entity_poly.type
_entity_poly.pdbx_seq_one_letter_code
_entity_poly.pdbx_strand_id
1 'polypeptide(L)'
;MSKRLDEKLAKLRAEGRTGLYIYVTAGCPSAEATVDIVRRAEEAGADVIELGLPFSDPMADGPVIQEASVIALKQGMTMKKALAVVKEIRKHSEIPLIGMGYINMVNHYGFEKFVADFKAAGMDGVIFPDVPHEESEDIRRICAAHDFTLTEFITPGTTEERMQETCKDARGFIYCISNYGVTGVKEIDYSIIGGVCKAARRYTDVPLAIGFGIGTPEAAARAGKQADGVIVGSAVVKHIIDGDITGGIQLIAAMRKALDA
;
A
#
# COMPACT_ATOMS: atom_id res chain seq x y z
N MET A 1 -4.31 13.04 11.15
CA MET A 1 -3.44 12.28 10.19
C MET A 1 -2.43 11.48 10.99
N SER A 2 -1.95 10.34 10.49
CA SER A 2 -0.97 9.57 11.24
C SER A 2 0.39 10.28 11.22
N LYS A 3 0.85 10.71 12.39
CA LYS A 3 2.11 11.43 12.54
C LYS A 3 3.30 10.69 11.90
N ARG A 4 3.37 9.36 12.07
CA ARG A 4 4.46 8.52 11.54
C ARG A 4 4.50 8.52 10.01
N LEU A 5 3.34 8.36 9.34
CA LEU A 5 3.25 8.40 7.88
C LEU A 5 3.62 9.80 7.36
N ASP A 6 3.04 10.84 7.94
CA ASP A 6 3.27 12.22 7.51
C ASP A 6 4.74 12.64 7.66
N GLU A 7 5.39 12.28 8.77
CA GLU A 7 6.80 12.55 9.01
C GLU A 7 7.70 11.81 7.99
N LYS A 8 7.40 10.54 7.69
CA LYS A 8 8.13 9.77 6.67
C LYS A 8 8.00 10.40 5.29
N LEU A 9 6.78 10.73 4.86
CA LEU A 9 6.52 11.33 3.56
C LEU A 9 7.15 12.73 3.42
N ALA A 10 7.08 13.54 4.48
CA ALA A 10 7.73 14.86 4.53
C ALA A 10 9.26 14.75 4.44
N LYS A 11 9.85 13.75 5.11
CA LYS A 11 11.28 13.47 5.03
C LYS A 11 11.70 13.09 3.62
N LEU A 12 10.99 12.14 2.98
CA LEU A 12 11.28 11.74 1.58
C LEU A 12 11.22 12.94 0.63
N ARG A 13 10.21 13.79 0.78
CA ARG A 13 10.08 15.01 -0.03
C ARG A 13 11.23 15.99 0.20
N ALA A 14 11.62 16.21 1.45
CA ALA A 14 12.74 17.12 1.79
C ALA A 14 14.08 16.62 1.25
N GLU A 15 14.26 15.30 1.17
CA GLU A 15 15.46 14.66 0.62
C GLU A 15 15.40 14.54 -0.92
N GLY A 16 14.28 14.91 -1.56
CA GLY A 16 14.07 14.71 -3.00
C GLY A 16 14.08 13.23 -3.40
N ARG A 17 13.72 12.36 -2.50
CA ARG A 17 13.82 10.90 -2.62
C ARG A 17 12.50 10.26 -2.94
N THR A 18 12.44 9.40 -3.95
CA THR A 18 11.26 8.62 -4.28
C THR A 18 10.99 7.55 -3.22
N GLY A 19 9.77 7.50 -2.69
CA GLY A 19 9.35 6.48 -1.72
C GLY A 19 9.24 5.09 -2.33
N LEU A 20 9.66 4.06 -1.58
CA LEU A 20 9.48 2.65 -1.95
C LEU A 20 8.49 2.00 -0.98
N TYR A 21 7.27 1.70 -1.47
CA TYR A 21 6.19 1.11 -0.69
C TYR A 21 6.07 -0.36 -1.06
N ILE A 22 6.07 -1.23 -0.07
CA ILE A 22 6.08 -2.69 -0.27
C ILE A 22 4.81 -3.30 0.29
N TYR A 23 4.10 -4.03 -0.57
CA TYR A 23 2.96 -4.82 -0.15
C TYR A 23 3.40 -6.20 0.35
N VAL A 24 2.86 -6.60 1.50
CA VAL A 24 2.97 -7.95 2.04
C VAL A 24 1.62 -8.42 2.59
N THR A 25 1.30 -9.71 2.47
CA THR A 25 0.05 -10.27 2.99
C THR A 25 0.23 -10.75 4.43
N ALA A 26 -0.56 -10.25 5.37
CA ALA A 26 -0.53 -10.68 6.77
C ALA A 26 -0.83 -12.19 6.88
N GLY A 27 0.10 -12.94 7.45
CA GLY A 27 -0.03 -14.40 7.60
C GLY A 27 0.45 -15.22 6.41
N CYS A 28 1.07 -14.62 5.42
CA CYS A 28 1.71 -15.35 4.32
C CYS A 28 3.23 -15.23 4.43
N PRO A 29 3.97 -16.34 4.54
CA PRO A 29 3.53 -17.73 4.70
C PRO A 29 3.07 -18.05 6.13
N SER A 30 3.35 -17.21 7.14
CA SER A 30 2.87 -17.28 8.50
C SER A 30 2.83 -15.90 9.17
N ALA A 31 2.21 -15.78 10.35
CA ALA A 31 2.17 -14.53 11.10
C ALA A 31 3.58 -14.08 11.54
N GLU A 32 4.39 -15.00 12.02
CA GLU A 32 5.77 -14.76 12.46
C GLU A 32 6.67 -14.35 11.29
N ALA A 33 6.52 -15.03 10.15
CA ALA A 33 7.26 -14.69 8.94
C ALA A 33 6.88 -13.29 8.43
N THR A 34 5.62 -12.88 8.55
CA THR A 34 5.18 -11.52 8.16
C THR A 34 5.95 -10.46 8.96
N VAL A 35 6.12 -10.65 10.26
CA VAL A 35 6.88 -9.72 11.13
C VAL A 35 8.34 -9.63 10.69
N ASP A 36 9.00 -10.77 10.43
CA ASP A 36 10.40 -10.79 9.96
C ASP A 36 10.55 -10.17 8.57
N ILE A 37 9.61 -10.45 7.65
CA ILE A 37 9.60 -9.86 6.30
C ILE A 37 9.50 -8.33 6.38
N VAL A 38 8.60 -7.78 7.20
CA VAL A 38 8.45 -6.33 7.36
C VAL A 38 9.74 -5.70 7.87
N ARG A 39 10.34 -6.28 8.93
CA ARG A 39 11.62 -5.80 9.48
C ARG A 39 12.73 -5.80 8.42
N ARG A 40 12.88 -6.91 7.70
CA ARG A 40 13.91 -7.05 6.65
C ARG A 40 13.63 -6.14 5.44
N ALA A 41 12.36 -5.91 5.10
CA ALA A 41 11.98 -4.98 4.04
C ALA A 41 12.36 -3.53 4.40
N GLU A 42 12.14 -3.11 5.66
CA GLU A 42 12.58 -1.81 6.16
C GLU A 42 14.11 -1.68 6.08
N GLU A 43 14.86 -2.68 6.55
CA GLU A 43 16.33 -2.72 6.44
C GLU A 43 16.83 -2.67 4.99
N ALA A 44 16.06 -3.25 4.06
CA ALA A 44 16.35 -3.24 2.62
C ALA A 44 15.97 -1.93 1.92
N GLY A 45 15.36 -0.97 2.64
CA GLY A 45 15.07 0.36 2.14
C GLY A 45 13.61 0.62 1.76
N ALA A 46 12.67 -0.21 2.21
CA ALA A 46 11.24 0.13 2.14
C ALA A 46 10.94 1.34 3.04
N ASP A 47 10.10 2.24 2.57
CA ASP A 47 9.70 3.46 3.27
C ASP A 47 8.29 3.34 3.90
N VAL A 48 7.41 2.54 3.31
CA VAL A 48 6.04 2.25 3.77
C VAL A 48 5.74 0.78 3.51
N ILE A 49 5.00 0.15 4.41
CA ILE A 49 4.44 -1.19 4.19
C ILE A 49 2.93 -1.09 3.97
N GLU A 50 2.47 -1.67 2.86
CA GLU A 50 1.07 -2.03 2.68
C GLU A 50 0.84 -3.43 3.24
N LEU A 51 0.15 -3.54 4.36
CA LEU A 51 -0.15 -4.81 4.99
C LEU A 51 -1.51 -5.32 4.51
N GLY A 52 -1.50 -6.27 3.57
CA GLY A 52 -2.70 -6.93 3.08
C GLY A 52 -3.41 -7.70 4.18
N LEU A 53 -4.69 -7.40 4.40
CA LEU A 53 -5.58 -8.12 5.30
C LEU A 53 -6.27 -9.22 4.48
N PRO A 54 -5.97 -10.53 4.71
CA PRO A 54 -6.45 -11.59 3.84
C PRO A 54 -7.97 -11.66 3.78
N PHE A 55 -8.50 -11.79 2.57
CA PHE A 55 -9.94 -11.90 2.31
C PHE A 55 -10.21 -13.06 1.36
N SER A 56 -11.40 -13.69 1.48
CA SER A 56 -11.80 -14.84 0.65
C SER A 56 -12.15 -14.44 -0.78
N ASP A 57 -12.62 -13.19 -0.98
CA ASP A 57 -13.20 -12.73 -2.24
C ASP A 57 -12.53 -11.42 -2.72
N PRO A 58 -11.19 -11.41 -2.93
CA PRO A 58 -10.41 -10.20 -3.18
C PRO A 58 -10.48 -9.79 -4.65
N MET A 59 -11.59 -9.21 -5.08
CA MET A 59 -11.94 -8.94 -6.48
C MET A 59 -11.03 -7.91 -7.19
N ALA A 60 -10.34 -7.07 -6.45
CA ALA A 60 -9.38 -6.11 -7.00
C ALA A 60 -7.95 -6.66 -7.10
N ASP A 61 -7.68 -7.83 -6.49
CA ASP A 61 -6.35 -8.42 -6.43
C ASP A 61 -6.05 -9.32 -7.63
N GLY A 62 -4.80 -9.30 -8.07
CA GLY A 62 -4.27 -10.24 -9.05
C GLY A 62 -3.99 -11.64 -8.45
N PRO A 63 -3.75 -12.64 -9.31
CA PRO A 63 -3.67 -14.05 -8.89
C PRO A 63 -2.61 -14.32 -7.82
N VAL A 64 -1.48 -13.62 -7.85
CA VAL A 64 -0.41 -13.78 -6.84
C VAL A 64 -0.86 -13.31 -5.45
N ILE A 65 -1.54 -12.15 -5.39
CA ILE A 65 -2.05 -11.62 -4.12
C ILE A 65 -3.22 -12.46 -3.60
N GLN A 66 -4.09 -12.94 -4.51
CA GLN A 66 -5.15 -13.89 -4.17
C GLN A 66 -4.58 -15.18 -3.57
N GLU A 67 -3.51 -15.74 -4.18
CA GLU A 67 -2.83 -16.94 -3.67
C GLU A 67 -2.25 -16.71 -2.27
N ALA A 68 -1.59 -15.58 -2.03
CA ALA A 68 -1.09 -15.21 -0.71
C ALA A 68 -2.22 -15.11 0.34
N SER A 69 -3.37 -14.54 -0.04
CA SER A 69 -4.56 -14.47 0.81
C SER A 69 -5.08 -15.86 1.15
N VAL A 70 -5.15 -16.77 0.15
CA VAL A 70 -5.57 -18.17 0.37
C VAL A 70 -4.61 -18.89 1.31
N ILE A 71 -3.30 -18.72 1.16
CA ILE A 71 -2.28 -19.29 2.05
C ILE A 71 -2.52 -18.79 3.49
N ALA A 72 -2.64 -17.50 3.68
CA ALA A 72 -2.85 -16.90 4.99
C ALA A 72 -4.16 -17.37 5.66
N LEU A 73 -5.25 -17.44 4.91
CA LEU A 73 -6.55 -17.94 5.41
C LEU A 73 -6.48 -19.43 5.79
N LYS A 74 -5.79 -20.26 5.00
CA LYS A 74 -5.55 -21.67 5.35
C LYS A 74 -4.72 -21.83 6.64
N GLN A 75 -3.82 -20.89 6.94
CA GLN A 75 -3.11 -20.81 8.21
C GLN A 75 -3.98 -20.26 9.36
N GLY A 76 -5.25 -20.02 9.07
CA GLY A 76 -6.23 -19.54 10.06
C GLY A 76 -6.05 -18.07 10.42
N MET A 77 -5.55 -17.25 9.48
CA MET A 77 -5.50 -15.79 9.67
C MET A 77 -6.92 -15.22 9.81
N THR A 78 -7.07 -14.28 10.71
CA THR A 78 -8.31 -13.54 10.99
C THR A 78 -7.98 -12.08 11.27
N MET A 79 -8.96 -11.19 11.26
CA MET A 79 -8.76 -9.78 11.64
C MET A 79 -8.12 -9.63 13.03
N LYS A 80 -8.52 -10.48 13.99
CA LYS A 80 -7.94 -10.48 15.34
C LYS A 80 -6.45 -10.88 15.33
N LYS A 81 -6.08 -11.86 14.51
CA LYS A 81 -4.67 -12.26 14.33
C LYS A 81 -3.87 -11.21 13.55
N ALA A 82 -4.46 -10.60 12.51
CA ALA A 82 -3.83 -9.50 11.80
C ALA A 82 -3.53 -8.31 12.71
N LEU A 83 -4.47 -7.98 13.62
CA LEU A 83 -4.24 -6.99 14.68
C LEU A 83 -3.05 -7.36 15.59
N ALA A 84 -2.91 -8.65 15.93
CA ALA A 84 -1.77 -9.12 16.71
C ALA A 84 -0.45 -9.02 15.93
N VAL A 85 -0.46 -9.30 14.62
CA VAL A 85 0.71 -9.10 13.74
C VAL A 85 1.14 -7.62 13.73
N VAL A 86 0.19 -6.68 13.60
CA VAL A 86 0.51 -5.23 13.66
C VAL A 86 1.19 -4.88 14.99
N LYS A 87 0.64 -5.36 16.12
CA LYS A 87 1.25 -5.14 17.45
C LYS A 87 2.66 -5.72 17.56
N GLU A 88 2.89 -6.88 16.95
CA GLU A 88 4.21 -7.52 16.99
C GLU A 88 5.21 -6.76 16.11
N ILE A 89 4.82 -6.34 14.91
CA ILE A 89 5.65 -5.47 14.06
C ILE A 89 6.09 -4.22 14.81
N ARG A 90 5.18 -3.57 15.56
CA ARG A 90 5.48 -2.32 16.30
C ARG A 90 6.47 -2.47 17.44
N LYS A 91 6.75 -3.67 17.89
CA LYS A 91 7.85 -3.90 18.87
C LYS A 91 9.24 -3.76 18.25
N HIS A 92 9.34 -3.80 16.91
CA HIS A 92 10.60 -3.91 16.19
C HIS A 92 10.79 -2.84 15.12
N SER A 93 9.72 -2.12 14.72
CA SER A 93 9.74 -1.21 13.57
C SER A 93 8.78 -0.03 13.75
N GLU A 94 9.25 1.14 13.36
CA GLU A 94 8.44 2.35 13.25
C GLU A 94 8.10 2.68 11.78
N ILE A 95 8.29 1.74 10.84
CA ILE A 95 7.89 1.93 9.44
C ILE A 95 6.38 2.21 9.34
N PRO A 96 5.92 3.20 8.56
CA PRO A 96 4.49 3.40 8.33
C PRO A 96 3.81 2.13 7.82
N LEU A 97 2.69 1.76 8.44
CA LEU A 97 1.87 0.60 8.07
C LEU A 97 0.50 1.05 7.58
N ILE A 98 0.17 0.73 6.34
CA ILE A 98 -1.13 0.97 5.74
C ILE A 98 -1.80 -0.38 5.51
N GLY A 99 -2.95 -0.62 6.16
CA GLY A 99 -3.71 -1.84 5.94
C GLY A 99 -4.38 -1.80 4.57
N MET A 100 -4.27 -2.85 3.77
CA MET A 100 -5.06 -3.02 2.55
C MET A 100 -6.09 -4.11 2.76
N GLY A 101 -7.36 -3.80 2.60
CA GLY A 101 -8.45 -4.74 2.82
C GLY A 101 -9.70 -4.37 2.05
N TYR A 102 -10.77 -5.13 2.26
CA TYR A 102 -12.05 -4.94 1.59
C TYR A 102 -13.11 -4.49 2.59
N ILE A 103 -13.99 -3.58 2.18
CA ILE A 103 -14.93 -2.94 3.09
C ILE A 103 -15.87 -3.94 3.77
N ASN A 104 -16.25 -5.02 3.09
CA ASN A 104 -17.14 -6.03 3.65
C ASN A 104 -16.57 -6.71 4.91
N MET A 105 -15.26 -7.06 4.89
CA MET A 105 -14.62 -7.66 6.06
C MET A 105 -14.51 -6.68 7.23
N VAL A 106 -14.32 -5.40 6.94
CA VAL A 106 -14.22 -4.34 7.96
C VAL A 106 -15.59 -4.02 8.54
N ASN A 107 -16.63 -3.97 7.72
CA ASN A 107 -18.01 -3.81 8.19
C ASN A 107 -18.46 -4.97 9.10
N HIS A 108 -18.02 -6.20 8.79
CA HIS A 108 -18.29 -7.36 9.67
C HIS A 108 -17.56 -7.24 11.02
N TYR A 109 -16.37 -6.66 11.06
CA TYR A 109 -15.63 -6.36 12.31
C TYR A 109 -16.25 -5.21 13.10
N GLY A 110 -16.93 -4.30 12.41
CA GLY A 110 -17.41 -3.02 12.90
C GLY A 110 -16.42 -1.91 12.56
N PHE A 111 -16.81 -0.99 11.66
CA PHE A 111 -15.89 -0.04 11.05
C PHE A 111 -15.17 0.87 12.08
N GLU A 112 -15.91 1.52 12.98
CA GLU A 112 -15.31 2.37 14.03
C GLU A 112 -14.37 1.57 14.94
N LYS A 113 -14.80 0.34 15.29
CA LYS A 113 -14.00 -0.57 16.09
C LYS A 113 -12.72 -0.98 15.38
N PHE A 114 -12.77 -1.24 14.07
CA PHE A 114 -11.60 -1.52 13.25
C PHE A 114 -10.61 -0.37 13.30
N VAL A 115 -11.06 0.85 13.02
CA VAL A 115 -10.18 2.03 13.02
C VAL A 115 -9.56 2.23 14.40
N ALA A 116 -10.36 2.17 15.48
CA ALA A 116 -9.85 2.34 16.85
C ALA A 116 -8.82 1.27 17.23
N ASP A 117 -9.13 -0.01 16.99
CA ASP A 117 -8.28 -1.13 17.37
C ASP A 117 -6.95 -1.14 16.59
N PHE A 118 -7.02 -0.95 15.26
CA PHE A 118 -5.83 -0.97 14.40
C PHE A 118 -4.97 0.27 14.60
N LYS A 119 -5.57 1.44 14.83
CA LYS A 119 -4.84 2.64 15.24
C LYS A 119 -4.12 2.44 16.57
N ALA A 120 -4.80 1.90 17.58
CA ALA A 120 -4.20 1.59 18.87
C ALA A 120 -3.10 0.53 18.79
N ALA A 121 -3.19 -0.40 17.82
CA ALA A 121 -2.13 -1.37 17.52
C ALA A 121 -0.92 -0.75 16.81
N GLY A 122 -1.07 0.46 16.27
CA GLY A 122 0.01 1.21 15.60
C GLY A 122 -0.06 1.21 14.06
N MET A 123 -1.18 0.81 13.45
CA MET A 123 -1.41 1.03 12.03
C MET A 123 -1.66 2.52 11.77
N ASP A 124 -1.24 3.01 10.61
CA ASP A 124 -1.23 4.44 10.27
C ASP A 124 -2.40 4.83 9.36
N GLY A 125 -2.97 3.88 8.65
CA GLY A 125 -4.07 4.11 7.72
C GLY A 125 -4.55 2.84 7.05
N VAL A 126 -5.43 3.00 6.07
CA VAL A 126 -6.05 1.91 5.32
C VAL A 126 -6.30 2.28 3.87
N ILE A 127 -6.32 1.27 3.01
CA ILE A 127 -6.69 1.29 1.61
C ILE A 127 -7.87 0.36 1.41
N PHE A 128 -8.94 0.83 0.77
CA PHE A 128 -10.10 0.03 0.37
C PHE A 128 -10.29 0.12 -1.15
N PRO A 129 -9.80 -0.86 -1.92
CA PRO A 129 -9.88 -0.81 -3.38
C PRO A 129 -11.31 -0.97 -3.93
N ASP A 130 -12.24 -1.43 -3.10
CA ASP A 130 -13.65 -1.64 -3.41
C ASP A 130 -14.57 -0.49 -2.95
N VAL A 131 -14.00 0.62 -2.44
CA VAL A 131 -14.77 1.80 -2.01
C VAL A 131 -14.42 2.98 -2.92
N PRO A 132 -15.34 3.41 -3.80
CA PRO A 132 -15.16 4.60 -4.60
C PRO A 132 -15.19 5.87 -3.72
N HIS A 133 -14.54 6.93 -4.18
CA HIS A 133 -14.44 8.20 -3.45
C HIS A 133 -15.82 8.73 -3.00
N GLU A 134 -16.82 8.62 -3.88
CA GLU A 134 -18.17 9.12 -3.66
C GLU A 134 -18.89 8.40 -2.51
N GLU A 135 -18.50 7.17 -2.20
CA GLU A 135 -19.10 6.35 -1.12
C GLU A 135 -18.27 6.39 0.17
N SER A 136 -17.14 7.13 0.19
CA SER A 136 -16.17 7.09 1.29
C SER A 136 -16.33 8.22 2.31
N GLU A 137 -17.35 9.08 2.23
CA GLU A 137 -17.50 10.26 3.11
C GLU A 137 -17.52 9.90 4.60
N ASP A 138 -18.39 8.95 4.99
CA ASP A 138 -18.46 8.50 6.39
C ASP A 138 -17.17 7.81 6.83
N ILE A 139 -16.55 7.04 5.94
CA ILE A 139 -15.26 6.37 6.17
C ILE A 139 -14.18 7.41 6.42
N ARG A 140 -14.07 8.45 5.58
CA ARG A 140 -13.12 9.56 5.74
C ARG A 140 -13.32 10.27 7.08
N ARG A 141 -14.58 10.55 7.43
CA ARG A 141 -14.93 11.22 8.69
C ARG A 141 -14.47 10.41 9.91
N ILE A 142 -14.74 9.12 9.94
CA ILE A 142 -14.32 8.22 11.02
C ILE A 142 -12.80 8.11 11.07
N CYS A 143 -12.13 7.89 9.95
CA CYS A 143 -10.67 7.84 9.89
C CYS A 143 -10.04 9.13 10.39
N ALA A 144 -10.55 10.28 9.96
CA ALA A 144 -10.04 11.59 10.39
C ALA A 144 -10.20 11.82 11.89
N ALA A 145 -11.32 11.37 12.50
CA ALA A 145 -11.55 11.48 13.93
C ALA A 145 -10.54 10.69 14.79
N HIS A 146 -9.91 9.67 14.20
CA HIS A 146 -8.92 8.82 14.86
C HIS A 146 -7.48 9.07 14.39
N ASP A 147 -7.19 10.15 13.65
CA ASP A 147 -5.87 10.36 13.04
C ASP A 147 -5.39 9.14 12.22
N PHE A 148 -6.31 8.51 11.50
CA PHE A 148 -6.09 7.34 10.66
C PHE A 148 -6.23 7.74 9.20
N THR A 149 -5.26 7.39 8.35
CA THR A 149 -5.27 7.79 6.95
C THR A 149 -6.17 6.87 6.14
N LEU A 150 -7.10 7.43 5.34
CA LEU A 150 -7.72 6.73 4.23
C LEU A 150 -7.00 7.14 2.95
N THR A 151 -6.44 6.18 2.23
CA THR A 151 -5.74 6.41 0.96
C THR A 151 -6.74 6.49 -0.19
N GLU A 152 -6.68 7.57 -0.94
CA GLU A 152 -7.50 7.81 -2.13
C GLU A 152 -6.84 7.24 -3.39
N PHE A 153 -7.65 7.04 -4.45
CA PHE A 153 -7.19 6.50 -5.72
C PHE A 153 -7.40 7.46 -6.88
N ILE A 154 -6.45 7.50 -7.81
CA ILE A 154 -6.63 8.07 -9.15
C ILE A 154 -6.18 7.07 -10.22
N THR A 155 -6.84 7.12 -11.37
CA THR A 155 -6.61 6.21 -12.50
C THR A 155 -6.52 7.02 -13.78
N PRO A 156 -6.06 6.44 -14.91
CA PRO A 156 -6.12 7.10 -16.21
C PRO A 156 -7.54 7.50 -16.65
N GLY A 157 -8.58 6.87 -16.10
CA GLY A 157 -9.99 7.20 -16.37
C GLY A 157 -10.62 8.21 -15.41
N THR A 158 -9.87 8.70 -14.43
CA THR A 158 -10.39 9.70 -13.48
C THR A 158 -10.64 11.02 -14.20
N THR A 159 -11.90 11.50 -14.22
CA THR A 159 -12.27 12.79 -14.80
C THR A 159 -11.64 13.94 -14.02
N GLU A 160 -11.56 15.13 -14.64
CA GLU A 160 -10.97 16.29 -13.99
C GLU A 160 -11.75 16.71 -12.73
N GLU A 161 -13.06 16.68 -12.78
CA GLU A 161 -13.95 16.99 -11.64
C GLU A 161 -13.69 16.03 -10.48
N ARG A 162 -13.70 14.73 -10.76
CA ARG A 162 -13.41 13.70 -9.75
C ARG A 162 -12.00 13.82 -9.20
N MET A 163 -11.03 14.17 -10.04
CA MET A 163 -9.66 14.40 -9.61
C MET A 163 -9.56 15.57 -8.62
N GLN A 164 -10.29 16.67 -8.85
CA GLN A 164 -10.32 17.82 -7.93
C GLN A 164 -10.88 17.43 -6.56
N GLU A 165 -11.99 16.71 -6.53
CA GLU A 165 -12.62 16.25 -5.29
C GLU A 165 -11.70 15.28 -4.52
N THR A 166 -11.21 14.24 -5.21
CA THR A 166 -10.28 13.26 -4.64
C THR A 166 -9.03 13.93 -4.08
N CYS A 167 -8.42 14.84 -4.82
CA CYS A 167 -7.21 15.54 -4.40
C CYS A 167 -7.44 16.47 -3.19
N LYS A 168 -8.61 17.10 -3.10
CA LYS A 168 -8.98 17.98 -1.99
C LYS A 168 -9.09 17.20 -0.67
N ASP A 169 -9.66 16.01 -0.73
CA ASP A 169 -9.93 15.19 0.44
C ASP A 169 -8.76 14.27 0.82
N ALA A 170 -7.82 14.05 -0.10
CA ALA A 170 -6.70 13.14 0.07
C ALA A 170 -5.82 13.50 1.29
N ARG A 171 -5.31 12.46 1.95
CA ARG A 171 -4.38 12.53 3.07
C ARG A 171 -3.32 11.43 2.93
N GLY A 172 -2.16 11.64 3.54
CA GLY A 172 -1.03 10.72 3.41
C GLY A 172 -0.50 10.69 1.99
N PHE A 173 -0.92 9.74 1.18
CA PHE A 173 -0.59 9.66 -0.25
C PHE A 173 -1.81 9.26 -1.08
N ILE A 174 -1.76 9.55 -2.38
CA ILE A 174 -2.75 9.11 -3.36
C ILE A 174 -2.16 7.92 -4.13
N TYR A 175 -2.92 6.83 -4.20
CA TYR A 175 -2.56 5.65 -4.98
C TYR A 175 -2.91 5.88 -6.46
N CYS A 176 -1.88 5.92 -7.32
CA CYS A 176 -2.04 6.11 -8.76
C CYS A 176 -1.99 4.74 -9.46
N ILE A 177 -3.14 4.25 -9.91
CA ILE A 177 -3.24 2.97 -10.60
C ILE A 177 -2.77 3.13 -12.04
N SER A 178 -1.71 2.42 -12.43
CA SER A 178 -1.06 2.59 -13.73
C SER A 178 -1.75 1.90 -14.91
N ASN A 179 -2.68 0.97 -14.66
CA ASN A 179 -3.30 0.18 -15.72
C ASN A 179 -4.75 -0.22 -15.40
N TYR A 180 -5.56 -0.37 -16.47
CA TYR A 180 -6.90 -0.97 -16.40
C TYR A 180 -6.77 -2.51 -16.47
N GLY A 181 -6.78 -3.20 -15.37
CA GLY A 181 -6.82 -4.66 -15.31
C GLY A 181 -6.00 -5.27 -14.19
N VAL A 182 -6.32 -6.52 -13.86
CA VAL A 182 -5.58 -7.30 -12.86
C VAL A 182 -4.15 -7.58 -13.33
N THR A 183 -3.24 -7.55 -12.40
CA THR A 183 -1.80 -7.68 -12.56
C THR A 183 -1.36 -8.85 -13.44
N GLY A 184 -0.53 -8.54 -14.44
CA GLY A 184 0.22 -9.50 -15.26
C GLY A 184 1.46 -8.82 -15.83
N VAL A 185 2.51 -9.58 -16.10
CA VAL A 185 3.78 -9.05 -16.63
C VAL A 185 3.58 -8.58 -18.06
N LYS A 186 3.25 -7.30 -18.26
CA LYS A 186 3.35 -6.58 -19.52
C LYS A 186 4.28 -5.39 -19.31
N GLU A 187 5.00 -5.02 -20.35
CA GLU A 187 5.77 -3.78 -20.32
C GLU A 187 4.79 -2.61 -20.19
N ILE A 188 4.84 -1.90 -19.06
CA ILE A 188 3.93 -0.80 -18.76
C ILE A 188 4.56 0.49 -19.22
N ASP A 189 3.81 1.27 -20.00
CA ASP A 189 4.12 2.64 -20.29
C ASP A 189 3.67 3.55 -19.15
N TYR A 190 4.60 3.90 -18.28
CA TYR A 190 4.33 4.78 -17.14
C TYR A 190 4.10 6.24 -17.55
N SER A 191 4.26 6.63 -18.83
CA SER A 191 4.01 8.00 -19.27
C SER A 191 2.52 8.36 -19.16
N ILE A 192 1.62 7.39 -19.37
CA ILE A 192 0.18 7.60 -19.26
C ILE A 192 -0.19 8.01 -17.84
N ILE A 193 0.19 7.20 -16.85
CA ILE A 193 -0.09 7.51 -15.44
C ILE A 193 0.72 8.73 -14.96
N GLY A 194 1.91 8.95 -15.49
CA GLY A 194 2.69 10.16 -15.27
C GLY A 194 1.97 11.43 -15.71
N GLY A 195 1.25 11.37 -16.83
CA GLY A 195 0.36 12.45 -17.28
C GLY A 195 -0.78 12.72 -16.28
N VAL A 196 -1.36 11.66 -15.72
CA VAL A 196 -2.40 11.76 -14.66
C VAL A 196 -1.81 12.38 -13.38
N CYS A 197 -0.64 11.92 -12.95
CA CYS A 197 0.07 12.48 -11.80
C CYS A 197 0.34 13.98 -11.99
N LYS A 198 0.83 14.37 -13.17
CA LYS A 198 1.06 15.79 -13.51
C LYS A 198 -0.24 16.60 -13.49
N ALA A 199 -1.35 16.04 -13.92
CA ALA A 199 -2.66 16.69 -13.83
C ALA A 199 -3.11 16.85 -12.37
N ALA A 200 -2.98 15.81 -11.54
CA ALA A 200 -3.32 15.85 -10.12
C ALA A 200 -2.52 16.88 -9.34
N ARG A 201 -1.27 17.13 -9.69
CA ARG A 201 -0.41 18.16 -9.07
C ARG A 201 -0.95 19.59 -9.17
N ARG A 202 -1.92 19.85 -10.04
CA ARG A 202 -2.60 21.15 -10.09
C ARG A 202 -3.55 21.36 -8.91
N TYR A 203 -3.92 20.28 -8.21
CA TYR A 203 -4.95 20.27 -7.18
C TYR A 203 -4.45 19.84 -5.80
N THR A 204 -3.26 19.23 -5.71
CA THR A 204 -2.75 18.72 -4.44
C THR A 204 -1.23 18.70 -4.37
N ASP A 205 -0.72 18.91 -3.15
CA ASP A 205 0.67 18.65 -2.74
C ASP A 205 0.84 17.29 -2.04
N VAL A 206 -0.24 16.54 -1.85
CA VAL A 206 -0.19 15.18 -1.27
C VAL A 206 0.67 14.29 -2.18
N PRO A 207 1.58 13.48 -1.61
CA PRO A 207 2.41 12.56 -2.37
C PRO A 207 1.59 11.62 -3.27
N LEU A 208 2.07 11.40 -4.48
CA LEU A 208 1.48 10.50 -5.46
C LEU A 208 2.35 9.24 -5.55
N ALA A 209 1.77 8.06 -5.39
CA ALA A 209 2.49 6.79 -5.47
C ALA A 209 1.92 5.91 -6.58
N ILE A 210 2.75 5.53 -7.55
CA ILE A 210 2.35 4.65 -8.66
C ILE A 210 2.42 3.19 -8.22
N GLY A 211 1.31 2.50 -8.37
CA GLY A 211 1.23 1.04 -8.18
C GLY A 211 0.82 0.32 -9.45
N PHE A 212 0.91 -1.01 -9.41
CA PHE A 212 0.68 -1.98 -10.47
C PHE A 212 1.81 -2.12 -11.50
N GLY A 213 2.19 -3.38 -11.75
CA GLY A 213 3.12 -3.79 -12.79
C GLY A 213 4.60 -3.46 -12.54
N ILE A 214 4.95 -3.04 -11.33
CA ILE A 214 6.34 -2.77 -10.94
C ILE A 214 6.96 -4.07 -10.44
N GLY A 215 7.68 -4.77 -11.33
CA GLY A 215 8.25 -6.08 -11.03
C GLY A 215 9.79 -6.14 -11.07
N THR A 216 10.46 -5.10 -11.53
CA THR A 216 11.93 -5.04 -11.64
C THR A 216 12.49 -3.71 -11.16
N PRO A 217 13.79 -3.64 -10.82
CA PRO A 217 14.45 -2.38 -10.47
C PRO A 217 14.32 -1.30 -11.55
N GLU A 218 14.41 -1.68 -12.83
CA GLU A 218 14.28 -0.77 -13.97
C GLU A 218 12.86 -0.23 -14.09
N ALA A 219 11.84 -1.07 -13.84
CA ALA A 219 10.45 -0.64 -13.82
C ALA A 219 10.22 0.34 -12.65
N ALA A 220 10.76 0.06 -11.46
CA ALA A 220 10.70 0.96 -10.31
C ALA A 220 11.33 2.31 -10.63
N ALA A 221 12.53 2.33 -11.21
CA ALA A 221 13.22 3.57 -11.61
C ALA A 221 12.41 4.37 -12.66
N ARG A 222 11.78 3.70 -13.65
CA ARG A 222 10.93 4.39 -14.63
C ARG A 222 9.67 4.98 -14.01
N ALA A 223 8.99 4.22 -13.14
CA ALA A 223 7.80 4.70 -12.44
C ALA A 223 8.13 5.84 -11.46
N GLY A 224 9.24 5.72 -10.73
CA GLY A 224 9.71 6.72 -9.77
C GLY A 224 10.03 8.09 -10.38
N LYS A 225 10.33 8.15 -11.69
CA LYS A 225 10.49 9.43 -12.42
C LYS A 225 9.16 10.16 -12.65
N GLN A 226 8.04 9.50 -12.43
CA GLN A 226 6.71 10.03 -12.73
C GLN A 226 5.90 10.40 -11.47
N ALA A 227 6.34 9.96 -10.28
CA ALA A 227 5.61 10.16 -9.03
C ALA A 227 6.56 10.24 -7.82
N ASP A 228 6.02 10.58 -6.65
CA ASP A 228 6.80 10.69 -5.40
C ASP A 228 7.09 9.34 -4.75
N GLY A 229 6.38 8.30 -5.17
CA GLY A 229 6.57 6.94 -4.65
C GLY A 229 6.18 5.86 -5.65
N VAL A 230 6.67 4.66 -5.42
CA VAL A 230 6.33 3.44 -6.17
C VAL A 230 5.86 2.35 -5.21
N ILE A 231 4.82 1.61 -5.63
CA ILE A 231 4.22 0.54 -4.83
C ILE A 231 4.48 -0.79 -5.53
N VAL A 232 5.11 -1.71 -4.81
CA VAL A 232 5.52 -3.03 -5.31
C VAL A 232 4.83 -4.12 -4.50
N GLY A 233 4.03 -4.94 -5.16
CA GLY A 233 3.29 -6.03 -4.53
C GLY A 233 3.70 -7.39 -5.09
N SER A 234 3.05 -7.80 -6.18
CA SER A 234 3.12 -9.17 -6.71
C SER A 234 4.52 -9.72 -6.91
N ALA A 235 5.49 -8.89 -7.29
CA ALA A 235 6.87 -9.33 -7.49
C ALA A 235 7.51 -9.83 -6.18
N VAL A 236 7.35 -9.09 -5.09
CA VAL A 236 7.86 -9.48 -3.77
C VAL A 236 7.06 -10.64 -3.20
N VAL A 237 5.73 -10.58 -3.29
CA VAL A 237 4.83 -11.63 -2.78
C VAL A 237 5.08 -12.96 -3.48
N LYS A 238 5.40 -12.96 -4.78
CA LYS A 238 5.74 -14.19 -5.51
C LYS A 238 6.95 -14.90 -4.91
N HIS A 239 8.04 -14.19 -4.61
CA HIS A 239 9.19 -14.74 -3.90
C HIS A 239 8.80 -15.34 -2.54
N ILE A 240 7.92 -14.65 -1.79
CA ILE A 240 7.45 -15.13 -0.49
C ILE A 240 6.68 -16.46 -0.63
N ILE A 241 5.76 -16.55 -1.60
CA ILE A 241 4.96 -17.76 -1.87
C ILE A 241 5.87 -18.91 -2.30
N ASP A 242 6.88 -18.64 -3.12
CA ASP A 242 7.84 -19.65 -3.61
C ASP A 242 8.84 -20.09 -2.53
N GLY A 243 8.76 -19.55 -1.30
CA GLY A 243 9.67 -19.88 -0.19
C GLY A 243 11.02 -19.15 -0.25
N ASP A 244 11.22 -18.26 -1.21
CA ASP A 244 12.43 -17.47 -1.40
C ASP A 244 12.32 -16.06 -0.79
N ILE A 245 12.05 -15.98 0.51
CA ILE A 245 11.96 -14.70 1.22
C ILE A 245 13.23 -13.87 1.02
N THR A 246 14.40 -14.51 1.00
CA THR A 246 15.69 -13.82 0.82
C THR A 246 15.77 -13.14 -0.56
N GLY A 247 15.35 -13.82 -1.63
CA GLY A 247 15.27 -13.22 -2.97
C GLY A 247 14.29 -12.05 -3.02
N GLY A 248 13.15 -12.16 -2.35
CA GLY A 248 12.20 -11.03 -2.21
C GLY A 248 12.83 -9.79 -1.55
N ILE A 249 13.58 -9.98 -0.46
CA ILE A 249 14.30 -8.89 0.21
C ILE A 249 15.41 -8.30 -0.66
N GLN A 250 16.15 -9.15 -1.38
CA GLN A 250 17.19 -8.68 -2.34
C GLN A 250 16.56 -7.86 -3.48
N LEU A 251 15.37 -8.24 -3.95
CA LEU A 251 14.62 -7.47 -4.94
C LEU A 251 14.26 -6.06 -4.41
N ILE A 252 13.79 -5.97 -3.16
CA ILE A 252 13.51 -4.66 -2.50
C ILE A 252 14.77 -3.80 -2.47
N ALA A 253 15.90 -4.35 -2.02
CA ALA A 253 17.17 -3.63 -1.97
C ALA A 253 17.64 -3.16 -3.37
N ALA A 254 17.48 -4.01 -4.39
CA ALA A 254 17.81 -3.66 -5.78
C ALA A 254 16.91 -2.54 -6.32
N MET A 255 15.60 -2.57 -6.01
CA MET A 255 14.67 -1.51 -6.38
C MET A 255 15.01 -0.19 -5.67
N ARG A 256 15.36 -0.24 -4.38
CA ARG A 256 15.82 0.95 -3.64
C ARG A 256 17.03 1.58 -4.30
N LYS A 257 18.03 0.76 -4.61
CA LYS A 257 19.24 1.23 -5.31
C LYS A 257 18.94 1.87 -6.67
N ALA A 258 18.00 1.31 -7.42
CA ALA A 258 17.61 1.83 -8.72
C ALA A 258 16.81 3.15 -8.63
N LEU A 259 16.07 3.35 -7.53
CA LEU A 259 15.36 4.60 -7.26
C LEU A 259 16.28 5.72 -6.77
N ASP A 260 17.41 5.38 -6.15
CA ASP A 260 18.40 6.34 -5.61
C ASP A 260 19.49 6.70 -6.65
N ALA A 261 19.49 6.05 -7.83
CA ALA A 261 20.45 6.29 -8.91
C ALA A 261 20.00 7.42 -9.85
#